data_fa7120f2dabeb16d79b555d5fdbbcc1e
#
_entry.id   fa7120f2dabeb16d79b555d5fdbbcc1e
#
_cell.length_a   1.000
_cell.length_b   1.000
_cell.length_c   1.000
_cell.angle_alpha   90.00
_cell.angle_beta   90.00
_cell.angle_gamma   90.00
#
_symmetry.space_group_name_H-M   'P 1'
#
loop_
_entity.id
_entity.type
_entity.pdbx_description
1 polymer ?
#
loop_
_entity_poly.entity_id
_entity_poly.type
_entity_poly.pdbx_seq_one_letter_code
_entity_poly.pdbx_strand_id
1 'polypeptide(L)'
;MNKEVVTMSSGNTIPKELAGLASPLNDSQLNQLQQTISQLSPQQMAWVSGYFWGLSQSQTLGASAPLTQAAALTAAKPAGKLTIIFASQTGNAKGVAEALEQEAQAAGIAVQLFDASDYKGKDLAKETHVIFVASTNGEGEAPDNALELHEFLQSKKAPKLPNLQYGVIGLGDSSYEFFCQTGKDFDAFLEKLGAKRFIDRVDCDVDYDAPAAEWRAKALDSVKEALAGSQAEVVQLPVGQATTAHSQYNKQNPYTATLLTSQKITGRDSGKDVRHIEIDLADSGLTYQPGDALGVWYENSAELANAVLAAAGLSGVESVEVDGESLSLHSALVSKYEITGSNPQFVTKFAELSGSKKLQKLVEDKDKLREYAVNTQIVDVLKEKKTKLSAEQLISLLRRLTPRLYSIASSQSEVDEEVHLTVGIVEYDVDGEVRQGGASSFLGQRLEEGESVKVFIEHNNNFKLPQNDATPVIMIGPGTGIAPFRSFIQERDNRGADGKSWLFFGDRTFTQDFLYQVEWQKYLKSGALTRLDVAFSRDQHEKVYVQHRVLEQAEQVWQWLQDGAYVYICGDATRMAKDVHEALVVVAQQQGGLSREKAEEYFNELRKAKRYQRDVY
;
A
#
# COMPACT_ATOMS: atom_id res chain seq x y z
N MET A 1 35.13 -19.06 54.30
CA MET A 1 35.58 -18.58 52.99
C MET A 1 34.43 -17.76 52.45
N ASN A 2 34.50 -16.45 52.64
CA ASN A 2 33.50 -15.47 52.20
C ASN A 2 33.67 -15.26 50.70
N LYS A 3 32.57 -15.32 49.96
CA LYS A 3 32.45 -14.77 48.63
C LYS A 3 31.69 -13.45 48.72
N GLU A 4 32.43 -12.35 48.60
CA GLU A 4 31.87 -11.02 48.39
C GLU A 4 31.22 -10.97 47.03
N VAL A 5 29.98 -10.53 47.02
CA VAL A 5 29.22 -10.15 45.83
C VAL A 5 29.54 -8.69 45.56
N VAL A 6 30.30 -8.42 44.51
CA VAL A 6 30.54 -7.08 44.01
C VAL A 6 29.37 -6.69 43.11
N THR A 7 28.50 -5.82 43.58
CA THR A 7 27.52 -5.11 42.76
C THR A 7 28.22 -4.07 41.91
N MET A 8 28.24 -4.26 40.58
CA MET A 8 28.70 -3.22 39.64
C MET A 8 27.61 -2.15 39.48
N SER A 9 27.91 -0.96 39.95
CA SER A 9 27.22 0.28 39.63
C SER A 9 27.57 0.66 38.18
N SER A 10 26.62 0.68 37.28
CA SER A 10 26.78 1.20 35.92
C SER A 10 26.77 2.73 35.92
N GLY A 11 27.92 3.32 36.19
CA GLY A 11 28.15 4.74 35.94
C GLY A 11 28.47 4.98 34.46
N ASN A 12 27.68 5.80 33.79
CA ASN A 12 27.95 6.31 32.44
C ASN A 12 29.21 7.18 32.47
N THR A 13 30.37 6.58 32.26
CA THR A 13 31.64 7.30 32.07
C THR A 13 31.92 7.32 30.55
N ILE A 14 32.15 8.54 30.02
CA ILE A 14 32.65 8.73 28.65
C ILE A 14 33.97 7.96 28.53
N PRO A 15 34.18 7.09 27.53
CA PRO A 15 35.42 6.38 27.33
C PRO A 15 36.57 7.36 27.19
N LYS A 16 37.69 7.11 27.89
CA LYS A 16 38.92 7.95 27.85
C LYS A 16 39.49 8.16 26.44
N GLU A 17 39.08 7.35 25.49
CA GLU A 17 39.47 7.40 24.08
C GLU A 17 38.80 8.57 23.31
N LEU A 18 37.66 9.09 23.78
CA LEU A 18 37.05 10.31 23.22
C LEU A 18 37.59 11.62 23.78
N ALA A 19 38.36 11.58 24.87
CA ALA A 19 39.00 12.75 25.45
C ALA A 19 40.26 13.21 24.68
N GLY A 20 40.73 12.44 23.68
CA GLY A 20 41.87 12.76 22.84
C GLY A 20 41.54 13.52 21.54
N LEU A 21 40.28 13.67 21.20
CA LEU A 21 39.84 14.54 20.11
C LEU A 21 39.80 15.98 20.64
N ALA A 22 40.45 16.92 19.97
CA ALA A 22 40.60 18.32 20.38
C ALA A 22 39.26 18.94 20.82
N SER A 23 38.98 18.87 22.13
CA SER A 23 37.80 19.48 22.73
C SER A 23 38.00 20.99 22.81
N PRO A 24 37.06 21.83 22.38
CA PRO A 24 37.11 23.28 22.56
C PRO A 24 36.89 23.70 24.01
N LEU A 25 36.59 22.75 24.94
CA LEU A 25 36.37 22.99 26.37
C LEU A 25 37.65 22.75 27.16
N ASN A 26 37.90 23.62 28.17
CA ASN A 26 38.99 23.40 29.11
C ASN A 26 38.64 22.33 30.16
N ASP A 27 39.65 21.83 30.90
CA ASP A 27 39.49 20.73 31.87
C ASP A 27 38.43 21.00 32.96
N SER A 28 38.29 22.26 33.40
CA SER A 28 37.28 22.65 34.39
C SER A 28 35.85 22.55 33.81
N GLN A 29 35.69 23.00 32.57
CA GLN A 29 34.40 22.92 31.86
C GLN A 29 34.03 21.47 31.55
N LEU A 30 34.99 20.63 31.17
CA LEU A 30 34.80 19.20 30.95
C LEU A 30 34.34 18.46 32.22
N ASN A 31 34.96 18.77 33.37
CA ASN A 31 34.61 18.19 34.66
C ASN A 31 33.21 18.60 35.12
N GLN A 32 32.81 19.86 34.95
CA GLN A 32 31.46 20.34 35.26
C GLN A 32 30.40 19.66 34.35
N LEU A 33 30.69 19.54 33.06
CA LEU A 33 29.81 18.88 32.12
C LEU A 33 29.63 17.40 32.47
N GLN A 34 30.71 16.70 32.81
CA GLN A 34 30.67 15.30 33.23
C GLN A 34 29.84 15.10 34.52
N GLN A 35 30.00 15.98 35.51
CA GLN A 35 29.16 15.93 36.71
C GLN A 35 27.67 16.12 36.41
N THR A 36 27.35 17.00 35.47
CA THR A 36 25.95 17.26 35.08
C THR A 36 25.38 16.08 34.29
N ILE A 37 26.12 15.56 33.31
CA ILE A 37 25.68 14.44 32.47
C ILE A 37 25.47 13.15 33.28
N SER A 38 26.31 12.89 34.28
CA SER A 38 26.20 11.68 35.11
C SER A 38 24.89 11.59 35.92
N GLN A 39 24.16 12.69 36.06
CA GLN A 39 22.87 12.77 36.78
C GLN A 39 21.66 12.75 35.85
N LEU A 40 21.85 12.71 34.52
CA LEU A 40 20.78 12.78 33.55
C LEU A 40 20.44 11.41 32.99
N SER A 41 19.13 11.15 32.80
CA SER A 41 18.66 9.99 32.02
C SER A 41 18.96 10.15 30.52
N PRO A 42 18.96 9.08 29.73
CA PRO A 42 19.17 9.16 28.27
C PRO A 42 18.22 10.14 27.56
N GLN A 43 16.95 10.22 27.99
CA GLN A 43 15.98 11.17 27.46
C GLN A 43 16.30 12.62 27.81
N GLN A 44 16.77 12.87 29.05
CA GLN A 44 17.20 14.20 29.46
C GLN A 44 18.49 14.62 28.74
N MET A 45 19.43 13.70 28.47
CA MET A 45 20.63 13.96 27.67
C MET A 45 20.30 14.35 26.24
N ALA A 46 19.34 13.67 25.61
CA ALA A 46 18.87 14.03 24.26
C ALA A 46 18.23 15.43 24.23
N TRP A 47 17.43 15.77 25.22
CA TRP A 47 16.80 17.10 25.34
C TRP A 47 17.85 18.21 25.54
N VAL A 48 18.81 18.00 26.43
CA VAL A 48 19.90 18.96 26.72
C VAL A 48 20.78 19.17 25.50
N SER A 49 21.08 18.11 24.73
CA SER A 49 21.80 18.20 23.46
C SER A 49 21.09 19.11 22.46
N GLY A 50 19.77 18.95 22.28
CA GLY A 50 18.94 19.82 21.44
C GLY A 50 18.89 21.27 21.93
N TYR A 51 18.82 21.47 23.25
CA TYR A 51 18.82 22.80 23.86
C TYR A 51 20.14 23.55 23.62
N PHE A 52 21.29 22.90 23.83
CA PHE A 52 22.58 23.51 23.55
C PHE A 52 22.79 23.77 22.06
N TRP A 53 22.31 22.89 21.19
CA TRP A 53 22.30 23.13 19.75
C TRP A 53 21.51 24.39 19.38
N GLY A 54 20.31 24.56 19.92
CA GLY A 54 19.48 25.76 19.73
C GLY A 54 20.17 27.05 20.22
N LEU A 55 20.83 27.02 21.38
CA LEU A 55 21.59 28.14 21.89
C LEU A 55 22.81 28.50 21.02
N SER A 56 23.50 27.52 20.48
CA SER A 56 24.65 27.77 19.59
C SER A 56 24.26 28.49 18.31
N GLN A 57 23.07 28.17 17.78
CA GLN A 57 22.53 28.85 16.60
C GLN A 57 22.06 30.28 16.88
N SER A 58 21.58 30.56 18.09
CA SER A 58 21.13 31.90 18.46
C SER A 58 22.31 32.90 18.70
N GLN A 59 23.50 32.43 19.02
CA GLN A 59 24.69 33.28 19.23
C GLN A 59 25.39 33.66 17.92
N THR A 60 25.15 32.97 16.81
CA THR A 60 25.68 33.34 15.49
C THR A 60 24.92 34.50 14.82
N LEU A 61 23.77 34.93 15.37
CA LEU A 61 22.97 36.05 14.87
C LEU A 61 23.25 37.39 15.55
N GLY A 62 24.23 37.50 16.40
CA GLY A 62 24.55 38.68 17.20
C GLY A 62 25.95 39.28 16.95
N ALA A 63 26.23 39.75 15.74
CA ALA A 63 27.35 40.70 15.50
C ALA A 63 26.83 41.88 14.67
N SER A 64 26.72 43.01 15.35
CA SER A 64 26.30 44.30 14.82
C SER A 64 27.25 44.81 13.73
N ALA A 65 26.70 45.06 12.53
CA ALA A 65 27.31 45.92 11.52
C ALA A 65 26.51 47.25 11.40
N PRO A 66 27.12 48.40 11.10
CA PRO A 66 26.52 49.71 11.22
C PRO A 66 25.53 50.00 10.10
N LEU A 67 24.43 50.68 10.47
CA LEU A 67 23.40 51.21 9.60
C LEU A 67 23.96 52.25 8.62
N THR A 68 23.99 51.92 7.33
CA THR A 68 24.07 52.94 6.27
C THR A 68 23.11 52.59 5.12
N GLN A 69 22.20 53.52 4.93
CA GLN A 69 21.37 53.77 3.75
C GLN A 69 20.34 52.70 3.35
N ALA A 70 19.09 53.13 3.53
CA ALA A 70 17.88 52.54 2.95
C ALA A 70 17.95 52.52 1.42
N ALA A 71 18.27 51.38 0.84
CA ALA A 71 17.85 51.06 -0.53
C ALA A 71 16.50 50.31 -0.46
N ALA A 72 15.57 50.75 -1.27
CA ALA A 72 14.23 50.16 -1.34
C ALA A 72 14.34 48.64 -1.51
N LEU A 73 13.88 47.89 -0.49
CA LEU A 73 13.68 46.44 -0.55
C LEU A 73 12.54 46.19 -1.54
N THR A 74 12.88 45.92 -2.78
CA THR A 74 11.99 45.14 -3.65
C THR A 74 11.83 43.81 -2.95
N ALA A 75 10.61 43.47 -2.57
CA ALA A 75 10.26 42.22 -1.93
C ALA A 75 10.86 41.07 -2.77
N ALA A 76 11.87 40.37 -2.21
CA ALA A 76 12.40 39.19 -2.82
C ALA A 76 11.25 38.17 -2.97
N LYS A 77 11.00 37.78 -4.20
CA LYS A 77 10.03 36.73 -4.52
C LYS A 77 10.47 35.49 -3.71
N PRO A 78 9.57 34.84 -2.94
CA PRO A 78 9.96 33.69 -2.14
C PRO A 78 10.59 32.64 -3.06
N ALA A 79 11.69 32.06 -2.63
CA ALA A 79 12.34 30.97 -3.33
C ALA A 79 11.30 29.86 -3.57
N GLY A 80 11.09 29.48 -4.82
CA GLY A 80 10.10 28.47 -5.16
C GLY A 80 10.49 27.11 -4.60
N LYS A 81 9.56 26.43 -3.95
CA LYS A 81 9.69 25.04 -3.50
C LYS A 81 8.76 24.14 -4.29
N LEU A 82 9.09 22.87 -4.40
CA LEU A 82 8.21 21.83 -4.90
C LEU A 82 7.48 21.18 -3.72
N THR A 83 6.16 21.13 -3.77
CA THR A 83 5.35 20.38 -2.81
C THR A 83 4.82 19.12 -3.49
N ILE A 84 5.06 17.95 -2.91
CA ILE A 84 4.55 16.67 -3.38
C ILE A 84 3.47 16.21 -2.41
N ILE A 85 2.30 15.84 -2.91
CA ILE A 85 1.17 15.34 -2.12
C ILE A 85 0.79 13.98 -2.67
N PHE A 86 0.84 12.93 -1.81
CA PHE A 86 0.43 11.61 -2.24
C PHE A 86 -0.92 11.17 -1.65
N ALA A 87 -1.71 10.51 -2.51
CA ALA A 87 -2.96 9.84 -2.19
C ALA A 87 -2.78 8.34 -2.46
N SER A 88 -2.66 7.53 -1.40
CA SER A 88 -2.29 6.12 -1.54
C SER A 88 -3.06 5.23 -0.56
N GLN A 89 -3.71 4.18 -1.08
CA GLN A 89 -4.38 3.19 -0.24
C GLN A 89 -3.42 2.11 0.25
N THR A 90 -2.62 1.55 -0.66
CA THR A 90 -1.77 0.38 -0.44
C THR A 90 -0.27 0.69 -0.56
N GLY A 91 0.15 1.95 -0.55
CA GLY A 91 1.56 2.35 -0.59
C GLY A 91 2.11 2.67 -1.99
N ASN A 92 1.53 2.19 -3.08
CA ASN A 92 2.10 2.37 -4.43
C ASN A 92 2.33 3.84 -4.79
N ALA A 93 1.32 4.72 -4.62
CA ALA A 93 1.48 6.14 -4.90
C ALA A 93 2.46 6.82 -3.91
N LYS A 94 2.52 6.36 -2.67
CA LYS A 94 3.51 6.80 -1.69
C LYS A 94 4.92 6.49 -2.17
N GLY A 95 5.20 5.26 -2.60
CA GLY A 95 6.52 4.86 -3.11
C GLY A 95 6.98 5.69 -4.32
N VAL A 96 6.06 5.99 -5.25
CA VAL A 96 6.36 6.89 -6.40
C VAL A 96 6.65 8.32 -5.92
N ALA A 97 5.94 8.82 -4.91
CA ALA A 97 6.13 10.15 -4.36
C ALA A 97 7.46 10.27 -3.58
N GLU A 98 7.83 9.26 -2.82
CA GLU A 98 9.11 9.17 -2.11
C GLU A 98 10.29 9.12 -3.09
N ALA A 99 10.17 8.35 -4.18
CA ALA A 99 11.18 8.32 -5.23
C ALA A 99 11.34 9.71 -5.89
N LEU A 100 10.22 10.39 -6.18
CA LEU A 100 10.24 11.75 -6.71
C LEU A 100 10.88 12.74 -5.75
N GLU A 101 10.62 12.63 -4.45
CA GLU A 101 11.26 13.46 -3.42
C GLU A 101 12.77 13.27 -3.42
N GLN A 102 13.26 12.02 -3.41
CA GLN A 102 14.68 11.70 -3.44
C GLN A 102 15.36 12.23 -4.70
N GLU A 103 14.74 12.03 -5.87
CA GLU A 103 15.23 12.54 -7.15
C GLU A 103 15.26 14.08 -7.18
N ALA A 104 14.26 14.76 -6.60
CA ALA A 104 14.21 16.22 -6.46
C ALA A 104 15.32 16.74 -5.55
N GLN A 105 15.54 16.09 -4.40
CA GLN A 105 16.62 16.42 -3.46
C GLN A 105 17.99 16.23 -4.12
N ALA A 106 18.22 15.11 -4.81
CA ALA A 106 19.45 14.86 -5.54
C ALA A 106 19.69 15.88 -6.66
N ALA A 107 18.61 16.44 -7.22
CA ALA A 107 18.65 17.49 -8.22
C ALA A 107 18.83 18.92 -7.64
N GLY A 108 18.92 19.06 -6.30
CA GLY A 108 19.07 20.34 -5.61
C GLY A 108 17.78 21.18 -5.55
N ILE A 109 16.62 20.57 -5.73
CA ILE A 109 15.32 21.24 -5.63
C ILE A 109 14.84 21.18 -4.17
N ALA A 110 14.45 22.34 -3.61
CA ALA A 110 13.79 22.37 -2.30
C ALA A 110 12.42 21.71 -2.41
N VAL A 111 12.23 20.58 -1.72
CA VAL A 111 11.02 19.74 -1.82
C VAL A 111 10.43 19.44 -0.44
N GLN A 112 9.10 19.30 -0.39
CA GLN A 112 8.36 18.82 0.78
C GLN A 112 7.36 17.76 0.34
N LEU A 113 7.36 16.62 1.03
CA LEU A 113 6.43 15.52 0.81
C LEU A 113 5.36 15.50 1.90
N PHE A 114 4.10 15.33 1.50
CA PHE A 114 2.96 15.25 2.39
C PHE A 114 2.07 14.05 2.05
N ASP A 115 1.61 13.38 3.10
CA ASP A 115 0.40 12.56 3.02
C ASP A 115 -0.80 13.49 2.80
N ALA A 116 -1.73 13.12 1.92
CA ALA A 116 -2.92 13.93 1.64
C ALA A 116 -3.77 14.18 2.90
N SER A 117 -3.76 13.25 3.88
CA SER A 117 -4.46 13.40 5.16
C SER A 117 -3.85 14.49 6.06
N ASP A 118 -2.57 14.77 5.92
CA ASP A 118 -1.86 15.78 6.71
C ASP A 118 -1.85 17.16 6.03
N TYR A 119 -2.31 17.22 4.78
CA TYR A 119 -2.25 18.45 3.98
C TYR A 119 -3.55 19.26 4.04
N LYS A 120 -3.48 20.51 4.49
CA LYS A 120 -4.64 21.41 4.52
C LYS A 120 -4.89 22.00 3.13
N GLY A 121 -5.96 21.60 2.46
CA GLY A 121 -6.27 22.01 1.09
C GLY A 121 -6.28 23.54 0.85
N LYS A 122 -6.60 24.37 1.87
CA LYS A 122 -6.51 25.85 1.79
C LYS A 122 -5.07 26.35 1.59
N ASP A 123 -4.07 25.56 2.00
CA ASP A 123 -2.67 25.97 1.90
C ASP A 123 -2.13 25.87 0.48
N LEU A 124 -2.84 25.19 -0.45
CA LEU A 124 -2.53 25.22 -1.89
C LEU A 124 -2.46 26.64 -2.47
N ALA A 125 -3.21 27.59 -1.90
CA ALA A 125 -3.14 28.99 -2.33
C ALA A 125 -1.78 29.66 -2.04
N LYS A 126 -0.94 29.06 -1.20
CA LYS A 126 0.40 29.55 -0.83
C LYS A 126 1.49 28.86 -1.65
N GLU A 127 1.16 27.75 -2.32
CA GLU A 127 2.10 26.98 -3.11
C GLU A 127 2.32 27.59 -4.50
N THR A 128 3.50 27.33 -5.04
CA THR A 128 3.85 27.74 -6.41
C THR A 128 3.92 26.56 -7.37
N HIS A 129 4.47 25.43 -6.89
CA HIS A 129 4.59 24.20 -7.67
C HIS A 129 4.16 23.00 -6.80
N VAL A 130 3.18 22.24 -7.30
CA VAL A 130 2.67 21.05 -6.61
C VAL A 130 2.61 19.87 -7.57
N ILE A 131 3.02 18.69 -7.10
CA ILE A 131 2.79 17.43 -7.79
C ILE A 131 1.86 16.58 -6.93
N PHE A 132 0.77 16.10 -7.52
CA PHE A 132 -0.10 15.08 -6.95
C PHE A 132 0.28 13.71 -7.48
N VAL A 133 0.50 12.77 -6.57
CA VAL A 133 0.72 11.35 -6.89
C VAL A 133 -0.45 10.58 -6.31
N ALA A 134 -1.36 10.09 -7.16
CA ALA A 134 -2.65 9.59 -6.70
C ALA A 134 -2.97 8.20 -7.24
N SER A 135 -3.14 7.22 -6.35
CA SER A 135 -3.77 5.94 -6.70
C SER A 135 -5.29 6.05 -6.67
N THR A 136 -5.95 5.14 -7.34
CA THR A 136 -7.42 5.00 -7.31
C THR A 136 -7.77 3.74 -6.55
N ASN A 137 -8.73 3.85 -5.64
CA ASN A 137 -9.21 2.74 -4.81
C ASN A 137 -10.58 2.26 -5.26
N GLY A 138 -10.86 0.97 -5.07
CA GLY A 138 -12.16 0.37 -5.35
C GLY A 138 -12.71 0.73 -6.73
N GLU A 139 -13.92 1.22 -6.78
CA GLU A 139 -14.66 1.58 -8.00
C GLU A 139 -14.46 3.06 -8.41
N GLY A 140 -13.24 3.57 -8.29
CA GLY A 140 -12.92 4.94 -8.66
C GLY A 140 -12.86 5.93 -7.49
N GLU A 141 -12.95 5.44 -6.26
CA GLU A 141 -12.89 6.25 -5.06
C GLU A 141 -11.47 6.79 -4.81
N ALA A 142 -11.38 7.97 -4.20
CA ALA A 142 -10.11 8.44 -3.67
C ALA A 142 -9.65 7.53 -2.51
N PRO A 143 -8.33 7.29 -2.35
CA PRO A 143 -7.78 6.61 -1.19
C PRO A 143 -8.24 7.25 0.12
N ASP A 144 -8.37 6.46 1.19
CA ASP A 144 -8.89 6.95 2.48
C ASP A 144 -8.09 8.13 3.04
N ASN A 145 -6.77 8.15 2.83
CA ASN A 145 -5.92 9.28 3.23
C ASN A 145 -6.17 10.57 2.42
N ALA A 146 -6.88 10.52 1.30
CA ALA A 146 -7.12 11.67 0.44
C ALA A 146 -8.58 12.15 0.42
N LEU A 147 -9.50 11.47 1.09
CA LEU A 147 -10.93 11.78 1.04
C LEU A 147 -11.24 13.22 1.40
N GLU A 148 -10.69 13.73 2.52
CA GLU A 148 -10.93 15.10 2.96
C GLU A 148 -10.42 16.12 1.97
N LEU A 149 -9.21 15.94 1.44
CA LEU A 149 -8.61 16.82 0.45
C LEU A 149 -9.38 16.79 -0.88
N HIS A 150 -9.79 15.60 -1.33
CA HIS A 150 -10.58 15.41 -2.55
C HIS A 150 -11.94 16.11 -2.45
N GLU A 151 -12.70 15.88 -1.37
CA GLU A 151 -13.98 16.55 -1.11
C GLU A 151 -13.81 18.07 -0.99
N PHE A 152 -12.75 18.52 -0.31
CA PHE A 152 -12.47 19.94 -0.14
C PHE A 152 -12.24 20.63 -1.50
N LEU A 153 -11.41 20.05 -2.37
CA LEU A 153 -11.08 20.64 -3.68
C LEU A 153 -12.28 20.66 -4.64
N GLN A 154 -13.20 19.71 -4.51
CA GLN A 154 -14.46 19.70 -5.25
C GLN A 154 -15.44 20.76 -4.73
N SER A 155 -15.35 21.16 -3.47
CA SER A 155 -16.29 22.01 -2.78
C SER A 155 -16.19 23.49 -3.22
N LYS A 156 -17.25 24.27 -2.94
CA LYS A 156 -17.25 25.73 -3.12
C LYS A 156 -16.30 26.48 -2.17
N LYS A 157 -15.73 25.80 -1.16
CA LYS A 157 -14.80 26.37 -0.17
C LYS A 157 -13.35 26.35 -0.68
N ALA A 158 -13.07 25.64 -1.77
CA ALA A 158 -11.74 25.56 -2.36
C ALA A 158 -11.28 26.95 -2.86
N PRO A 159 -10.02 27.33 -2.58
CA PRO A 159 -9.49 28.63 -2.99
C PRO A 159 -9.26 28.68 -4.51
N LYS A 160 -9.29 29.89 -5.11
CA LYS A 160 -8.77 30.06 -6.46
C LYS A 160 -7.24 29.99 -6.46
N LEU A 161 -6.68 29.34 -7.47
CA LEU A 161 -5.26 28.98 -7.56
C LEU A 161 -4.55 29.56 -8.81
N PRO A 162 -4.71 30.84 -9.14
CA PRO A 162 -4.21 31.38 -10.41
C PRO A 162 -2.68 31.38 -10.54
N ASN A 163 -1.98 31.29 -9.43
CA ASN A 163 -0.51 31.32 -9.37
C ASN A 163 0.11 29.93 -9.20
N LEU A 164 -0.71 28.90 -8.98
CA LEU A 164 -0.25 27.53 -8.79
C LEU A 164 0.09 26.88 -10.13
N GLN A 165 1.25 26.27 -10.21
CA GLN A 165 1.63 25.36 -11.27
C GLN A 165 1.59 23.93 -10.73
N TYR A 166 1.08 22.98 -11.51
CA TYR A 166 0.89 21.63 -11.01
C TYR A 166 1.16 20.54 -12.05
N GLY A 167 1.48 19.34 -11.55
CA GLY A 167 1.52 18.10 -12.29
C GLY A 167 0.75 17.01 -11.53
N VAL A 168 0.23 16.02 -12.26
CA VAL A 168 -0.49 14.88 -11.67
C VAL A 168 0.00 13.60 -12.30
N ILE A 169 0.29 12.61 -11.46
CA ILE A 169 0.48 11.23 -11.86
C ILE A 169 -0.59 10.36 -11.21
N GLY A 170 -1.38 9.68 -12.03
CA GLY A 170 -2.42 8.75 -11.62
C GLY A 170 -1.91 7.31 -11.68
N LEU A 171 -2.17 6.51 -10.65
CA LEU A 171 -1.94 5.07 -10.63
C LEU A 171 -3.28 4.33 -10.55
N GLY A 172 -3.40 3.26 -11.31
CA GLY A 172 -4.62 2.46 -11.34
C GLY A 172 -4.43 1.14 -12.07
N ASP A 173 -5.53 0.44 -12.32
CA ASP A 173 -5.57 -0.75 -13.15
C ASP A 173 -6.59 -0.52 -14.27
N SER A 174 -6.13 -0.61 -15.51
CA SER A 174 -6.97 -0.36 -16.69
C SER A 174 -8.05 -1.43 -16.93
N SER A 175 -8.06 -2.51 -16.16
CA SER A 175 -9.16 -3.48 -16.16
C SER A 175 -10.43 -2.95 -15.48
N TYR A 176 -10.30 -1.91 -14.61
CA TYR A 176 -11.42 -1.27 -13.94
C TYR A 176 -12.00 -0.10 -14.75
N GLU A 177 -13.29 0.15 -14.55
CA GLU A 177 -13.99 1.23 -15.27
C GLU A 177 -13.41 2.62 -14.98
N PHE A 178 -13.12 2.88 -13.72
CA PHE A 178 -12.63 4.17 -13.24
C PHE A 178 -11.11 4.21 -13.12
N PHE A 179 -10.42 3.67 -14.14
CA PHE A 179 -8.96 3.69 -14.24
C PHE A 179 -8.37 5.08 -13.98
N CYS A 180 -7.50 5.21 -12.97
CA CYS A 180 -6.84 6.45 -12.54
C CYS A 180 -7.81 7.60 -12.22
N GLN A 181 -9.05 7.31 -11.76
CA GLN A 181 -10.08 8.32 -11.57
C GLN A 181 -9.65 9.41 -10.58
N THR A 182 -9.06 9.05 -9.45
CA THR A 182 -8.58 10.03 -8.46
C THR A 182 -7.58 11.02 -9.05
N GLY A 183 -6.64 10.55 -9.88
CA GLY A 183 -5.70 11.42 -10.60
C GLY A 183 -6.41 12.36 -11.57
N LYS A 184 -7.42 11.85 -12.30
CA LYS A 184 -8.27 12.64 -13.20
C LYS A 184 -9.06 13.70 -12.46
N ASP A 185 -9.58 13.37 -11.29
CA ASP A 185 -10.35 14.28 -10.46
C ASP A 185 -9.48 15.42 -9.93
N PHE A 186 -8.31 15.14 -9.36
CA PHE A 186 -7.37 16.17 -8.91
C PHE A 186 -6.95 17.08 -10.04
N ASP A 187 -6.63 16.54 -11.20
CA ASP A 187 -6.28 17.30 -12.39
C ASP A 187 -7.42 18.26 -12.80
N ALA A 188 -8.65 17.76 -12.87
CA ALA A 188 -9.83 18.55 -13.21
C ALA A 188 -10.17 19.61 -12.16
N PHE A 189 -10.03 19.31 -10.86
CA PHE A 189 -10.28 20.27 -9.79
C PHE A 189 -9.29 21.41 -9.82
N LEU A 190 -7.99 21.12 -9.97
CA LEU A 190 -6.94 22.14 -10.01
C LEU A 190 -7.11 23.07 -11.23
N GLU A 191 -7.41 22.52 -12.40
CA GLU A 191 -7.72 23.30 -13.60
C GLU A 191 -8.93 24.23 -13.37
N LYS A 192 -10.02 23.70 -12.83
CA LYS A 192 -11.24 24.47 -12.50
C LYS A 192 -10.98 25.58 -11.48
N LEU A 193 -10.03 25.38 -10.56
CA LEU A 193 -9.62 26.38 -9.57
C LEU A 193 -8.68 27.44 -10.16
N GLY A 194 -8.24 27.29 -11.40
CA GLY A 194 -7.41 28.24 -12.15
C GLY A 194 -5.92 27.98 -12.09
N ALA A 195 -5.48 26.83 -11.59
CA ALA A 195 -4.10 26.41 -11.63
C ALA A 195 -3.67 26.03 -13.06
N LYS A 196 -2.36 26.03 -13.32
CA LYS A 196 -1.79 25.76 -14.65
C LYS A 196 -0.94 24.49 -14.59
N ARG A 197 -1.13 23.58 -15.54
CA ARG A 197 -0.22 22.43 -15.71
C ARG A 197 1.15 22.93 -16.15
N PHE A 198 2.22 22.50 -15.49
CA PHE A 198 3.59 22.64 -15.98
C PHE A 198 4.05 21.36 -16.71
N ILE A 199 3.33 20.27 -16.52
CA ILE A 199 3.49 19.00 -17.20
C ILE A 199 2.13 18.32 -17.36
N ASP A 200 1.92 17.61 -18.47
CA ASP A 200 0.70 16.86 -18.70
C ASP A 200 0.58 15.68 -17.71
N ARG A 201 -0.68 15.37 -17.32
CA ARG A 201 -0.98 14.22 -16.49
C ARG A 201 -0.60 12.93 -17.22
N VAL A 202 -0.07 11.95 -16.46
CA VAL A 202 0.08 10.57 -16.89
C VAL A 202 -0.81 9.65 -16.06
N ASP A 203 -1.48 8.72 -16.73
CA ASP A 203 -2.27 7.67 -16.11
C ASP A 203 -1.50 6.35 -16.27
N CYS A 204 -0.95 5.83 -15.18
CA CYS A 204 -0.12 4.63 -15.15
C CYS A 204 -0.94 3.40 -14.76
N ASP A 205 -0.73 2.31 -15.48
CA ASP A 205 -1.33 1.00 -15.20
C ASP A 205 -0.56 0.26 -14.08
N VAL A 206 -0.90 -1.00 -13.81
CA VAL A 206 -0.29 -1.81 -12.75
C VAL A 206 1.24 -1.96 -12.87
N ASP A 207 1.78 -1.88 -14.08
CA ASP A 207 3.22 -1.90 -14.39
C ASP A 207 3.83 -0.49 -14.44
N TYR A 208 3.43 0.36 -13.51
CA TYR A 208 3.71 1.81 -13.48
C TYR A 208 5.18 2.20 -13.33
N ASP A 209 6.08 1.29 -12.95
CA ASP A 209 7.45 1.65 -12.56
C ASP A 209 8.19 2.43 -13.67
N ALA A 210 8.18 1.95 -14.90
CA ALA A 210 8.86 2.61 -16.04
C ALA A 210 8.16 3.91 -16.48
N PRO A 211 6.85 3.94 -16.76
CA PRO A 211 6.17 5.19 -17.15
C PRO A 211 6.20 6.25 -16.04
N ALA A 212 6.12 5.85 -14.76
CA ALA A 212 6.25 6.77 -13.65
C ALA A 212 7.66 7.37 -13.56
N ALA A 213 8.73 6.57 -13.77
CA ALA A 213 10.10 7.05 -13.77
C ALA A 213 10.35 8.05 -14.91
N GLU A 214 9.87 7.75 -16.12
CA GLU A 214 9.97 8.65 -17.26
C GLU A 214 9.26 9.99 -17.00
N TRP A 215 8.04 9.93 -16.44
CA TRP A 215 7.28 11.13 -16.13
C TRP A 215 7.94 11.95 -15.03
N ARG A 216 8.46 11.32 -13.96
CA ARG A 216 9.18 12.01 -12.87
C ARG A 216 10.39 12.77 -13.39
N ALA A 217 11.19 12.16 -14.26
CA ALA A 217 12.34 12.83 -14.87
C ALA A 217 11.93 14.10 -15.64
N LYS A 218 10.89 14.00 -16.50
CA LYS A 218 10.35 15.14 -17.25
C LYS A 218 9.78 16.22 -16.32
N ALA A 219 9.08 15.83 -15.25
CA ALA A 219 8.51 16.75 -14.28
C ALA A 219 9.59 17.56 -13.55
N LEU A 220 10.67 16.89 -13.12
CA LEU A 220 11.80 17.54 -12.46
C LEU A 220 12.54 18.51 -13.39
N ASP A 221 12.75 18.16 -14.65
CA ASP A 221 13.36 19.07 -15.63
C ASP A 221 12.50 20.33 -15.82
N SER A 222 11.18 20.18 -15.94
CA SER A 222 10.25 21.31 -16.04
C SER A 222 10.26 22.20 -14.80
N VAL A 223 10.32 21.59 -13.60
CA VAL A 223 10.40 22.32 -12.33
C VAL A 223 11.73 23.05 -12.18
N LYS A 224 12.85 22.42 -12.58
CA LYS A 224 14.17 23.08 -12.55
C LYS A 224 14.19 24.36 -13.39
N GLU A 225 13.68 24.31 -14.61
CA GLU A 225 13.59 25.48 -15.48
C GLU A 225 12.75 26.60 -14.85
N ALA A 226 11.62 26.25 -14.23
CA ALA A 226 10.74 27.20 -13.57
C ALA A 226 11.34 27.82 -12.31
N LEU A 227 12.13 27.08 -11.55
CA LEU A 227 12.77 27.52 -10.31
C LEU A 227 14.15 28.16 -10.50
N ALA A 228 14.85 27.90 -11.60
CA ALA A 228 16.17 28.47 -11.92
C ALA A 228 16.19 30.01 -11.97
N GLY A 229 15.04 30.66 -12.08
CA GLY A 229 14.89 32.12 -11.97
C GLY A 229 14.93 32.68 -10.55
N SER A 230 15.02 31.84 -9.52
CA SER A 230 15.04 32.23 -8.10
C SER A 230 16.21 31.54 -7.38
N GLN A 231 17.44 32.07 -7.55
CA GLN A 231 18.56 31.61 -6.71
C GLN A 231 18.31 32.04 -5.26
N ALA A 232 18.02 31.09 -4.41
CA ALA A 232 18.14 31.22 -2.96
C ALA A 232 19.14 30.18 -2.47
N GLU A 233 20.04 30.65 -1.61
CA GLU A 233 20.97 29.81 -0.85
C GLU A 233 20.20 28.67 -0.18
N VAL A 234 20.58 27.44 -0.49
CA VAL A 234 20.00 26.24 0.12
C VAL A 234 20.50 26.17 1.57
N VAL A 235 19.73 26.70 2.50
CA VAL A 235 19.87 26.37 3.91
C VAL A 235 19.25 24.99 4.09
N GLN A 236 20.08 23.96 4.08
CA GLN A 236 19.68 22.64 4.54
C GLN A 236 19.36 22.72 6.03
N LEU A 237 18.09 22.84 6.36
CA LEU A 237 17.61 22.52 7.69
C LEU A 237 17.62 20.98 7.79
N PRO A 238 18.39 20.39 8.69
CA PRO A 238 18.23 18.98 8.98
C PRO A 238 16.87 18.82 9.69
N VAL A 239 15.85 18.48 8.93
CA VAL A 239 14.63 17.89 9.51
C VAL A 239 15.12 16.58 10.12
N GLY A 240 15.01 16.47 11.45
CA GLY A 240 15.27 15.23 12.15
C GLY A 240 14.31 14.18 11.60
N GLN A 241 14.79 13.42 10.64
CA GLN A 241 14.15 12.15 10.29
C GLN A 241 14.21 11.30 11.56
N ALA A 242 13.06 11.01 12.14
CA ALA A 242 12.92 9.77 12.87
C ALA A 242 13.26 8.69 11.82
N THR A 243 14.49 8.20 11.89
CA THR A 243 14.92 7.03 11.14
C THR A 243 14.14 5.85 11.71
N THR A 244 12.93 5.62 11.20
CA THR A 244 12.46 4.25 11.08
C THR A 244 13.53 3.59 10.23
N ALA A 245 14.21 2.59 10.78
CA ALA A 245 15.16 1.80 10.05
C ALA A 245 14.41 1.19 8.85
N HIS A 246 14.49 1.84 7.69
CA HIS A 246 13.93 1.28 6.47
C HIS A 246 14.72 0.01 6.20
N SER A 247 14.04 -1.12 6.16
CA SER A 247 14.61 -2.37 5.70
C SER A 247 15.28 -2.12 4.34
N GLN A 248 16.46 -2.71 4.13
CA GLN A 248 17.12 -2.68 2.82
C GLN A 248 16.30 -3.40 1.73
N TYR A 249 15.30 -4.19 2.14
CA TYR A 249 14.45 -4.98 1.25
C TYR A 249 13.14 -4.25 0.95
N ASN A 250 12.78 -4.22 -0.33
CA ASN A 250 11.58 -3.57 -0.86
C ASN A 250 11.18 -4.23 -2.20
N LYS A 251 10.18 -3.70 -2.89
CA LYS A 251 9.71 -4.20 -4.19
C LYS A 251 10.83 -4.36 -5.22
N GLN A 252 11.76 -3.42 -5.29
CA GLN A 252 12.88 -3.42 -6.25
C GLN A 252 14.05 -4.29 -5.78
N ASN A 253 14.23 -4.46 -4.49
CA ASN A 253 15.24 -5.30 -3.87
C ASN A 253 14.58 -6.26 -2.86
N PRO A 254 13.86 -7.31 -3.33
CA PRO A 254 13.15 -8.22 -2.44
C PRO A 254 14.11 -9.15 -1.69
N TYR A 255 13.70 -9.56 -0.49
CA TYR A 255 14.37 -10.60 0.27
C TYR A 255 14.10 -11.97 -0.36
N THR A 256 15.12 -12.83 -0.41
CA THR A 256 14.95 -14.23 -0.80
C THR A 256 14.67 -15.06 0.44
N ALA A 257 13.40 -15.34 0.66
CA ALA A 257 12.84 -16.10 1.75
C ALA A 257 12.69 -17.59 1.39
N THR A 258 12.40 -18.44 2.38
CA THR A 258 12.16 -19.89 2.17
C THR A 258 10.70 -20.21 2.48
N LEU A 259 10.03 -20.99 1.63
CA LEU A 259 8.72 -21.56 1.92
C LEU A 259 8.87 -22.67 2.96
N LEU A 260 8.24 -22.51 4.13
CA LEU A 260 8.25 -23.51 5.21
C LEU A 260 7.10 -24.51 5.07
N THR A 261 5.89 -23.99 4.82
CA THR A 261 4.66 -24.79 4.80
C THR A 261 3.71 -24.30 3.70
N SER A 262 3.08 -25.24 2.99
CA SER A 262 1.97 -24.99 2.07
C SER A 262 0.84 -25.98 2.33
N GLN A 263 -0.01 -25.69 3.31
CA GLN A 263 -1.07 -26.61 3.77
C GLN A 263 -2.44 -26.21 3.25
N LYS A 264 -3.14 -27.11 2.57
CA LYS A 264 -4.56 -26.94 2.24
C LYS A 264 -5.40 -26.91 3.52
N ILE A 265 -6.15 -25.83 3.73
CA ILE A 265 -7.01 -25.61 4.91
C ILE A 265 -8.52 -25.66 4.59
N THR A 266 -8.90 -25.85 3.34
CA THR A 266 -10.25 -26.24 2.95
C THR A 266 -10.39 -27.76 2.99
N GLY A 267 -11.62 -28.20 3.27
CA GLY A 267 -11.92 -29.65 3.33
C GLY A 267 -11.72 -30.35 1.98
N ARG A 268 -11.69 -31.68 2.03
CA ARG A 268 -11.38 -32.50 0.85
C ARG A 268 -12.39 -32.33 -0.28
N ASP A 269 -13.67 -32.14 0.06
CA ASP A 269 -14.77 -32.01 -0.88
C ASP A 269 -15.15 -30.53 -1.17
N SER A 270 -14.31 -29.58 -0.73
CA SER A 270 -14.48 -28.17 -1.08
C SER A 270 -14.30 -27.95 -2.57
N GLY A 271 -15.16 -27.14 -3.16
CA GLY A 271 -14.97 -26.63 -4.52
C GLY A 271 -13.95 -25.47 -4.59
N LYS A 272 -13.14 -25.26 -3.52
CA LYS A 272 -12.04 -24.30 -3.44
C LYS A 272 -10.79 -25.02 -2.96
N ASP A 273 -9.64 -24.52 -3.35
CA ASP A 273 -8.35 -24.82 -2.71
C ASP A 273 -7.88 -23.53 -2.03
N VAL A 274 -7.93 -23.48 -0.69
CA VAL A 274 -7.35 -22.38 0.10
C VAL A 274 -6.22 -22.95 0.95
N ARG A 275 -5.08 -22.29 0.93
CA ARG A 275 -3.88 -22.74 1.61
C ARG A 275 -3.41 -21.77 2.67
N HIS A 276 -2.93 -22.33 3.75
CA HIS A 276 -2.10 -21.67 4.74
C HIS A 276 -0.66 -21.81 4.29
N ILE A 277 0.02 -20.68 4.13
CA ILE A 277 1.40 -20.59 3.66
C ILE A 277 2.23 -19.98 4.78
N GLU A 278 3.35 -20.60 5.14
CA GLU A 278 4.33 -20.08 6.09
C GLU A 278 5.65 -19.83 5.37
N ILE A 279 6.21 -18.65 5.54
CA ILE A 279 7.45 -18.22 4.88
C ILE A 279 8.42 -17.71 5.95
N ASP A 280 9.66 -18.20 5.89
CA ASP A 280 10.75 -17.83 6.78
C ASP A 280 11.31 -16.45 6.42
N LEU A 281 11.34 -15.54 7.40
CA LEU A 281 11.96 -14.22 7.30
C LEU A 281 13.24 -14.10 8.14
N ALA A 282 13.74 -15.19 8.71
CA ALA A 282 14.96 -15.19 9.52
C ALA A 282 16.12 -14.52 8.79
N ASP A 283 16.98 -13.84 9.52
CA ASP A 283 18.14 -13.08 9.00
C ASP A 283 17.82 -11.90 8.04
N SER A 284 16.54 -11.65 7.70
CA SER A 284 16.15 -10.54 6.84
C SER A 284 16.13 -9.20 7.57
N GLY A 285 15.86 -9.20 8.86
CA GLY A 285 15.53 -8.00 9.63
C GLY A 285 14.20 -7.35 9.20
N LEU A 286 13.38 -8.03 8.39
CA LEU A 286 12.05 -7.57 8.03
C LEU A 286 11.12 -7.61 9.24
N THR A 287 10.40 -6.51 9.43
CA THR A 287 9.37 -6.40 10.46
C THR A 287 8.06 -6.00 9.84
N TYR A 288 6.96 -6.50 10.39
CA TYR A 288 5.62 -6.15 9.93
C TYR A 288 4.66 -6.00 11.11
N GLN A 289 3.53 -5.40 10.85
CA GLN A 289 2.44 -5.25 11.80
C GLN A 289 1.15 -5.84 11.23
N PRO A 290 0.23 -6.33 12.06
CA PRO A 290 -1.10 -6.71 11.60
C PRO A 290 -1.73 -5.64 10.72
N GLY A 291 -2.24 -6.05 9.55
CA GLY A 291 -2.77 -5.17 8.52
C GLY A 291 -1.77 -4.73 7.45
N ASP A 292 -0.49 -5.11 7.55
CA ASP A 292 0.46 -5.03 6.44
C ASP A 292 0.22 -6.16 5.44
N ALA A 293 0.80 -6.05 4.25
CA ALA A 293 0.78 -7.06 3.22
C ALA A 293 2.18 -7.59 2.91
N LEU A 294 2.25 -8.86 2.50
CA LEU A 294 3.46 -9.44 1.92
C LEU A 294 3.40 -9.32 0.40
N GLY A 295 4.37 -8.63 -0.19
CA GLY A 295 4.58 -8.63 -1.62
C GLY A 295 5.38 -9.87 -2.04
N VAL A 296 4.85 -10.61 -3.00
CA VAL A 296 5.43 -11.86 -3.48
C VAL A 296 5.74 -11.75 -4.97
N TRP A 297 6.99 -11.90 -5.35
CA TRP A 297 7.41 -12.12 -6.71
C TRP A 297 7.24 -13.60 -7.04
N TYR A 298 6.68 -13.89 -8.21
CA TYR A 298 6.38 -15.26 -8.65
C TYR A 298 6.89 -15.50 -10.06
N GLU A 299 6.89 -16.75 -10.45
CA GLU A 299 7.16 -17.17 -11.82
C GLU A 299 5.89 -17.76 -12.44
N ASN A 300 5.69 -17.52 -13.72
CA ASN A 300 4.65 -18.19 -14.49
C ASN A 300 4.99 -19.67 -14.68
N SER A 301 3.98 -20.52 -14.93
CA SER A 301 4.27 -21.91 -15.25
C SER A 301 4.93 -22.04 -16.64
N ALA A 302 5.89 -22.95 -16.74
CA ALA A 302 6.56 -23.26 -18.02
C ALA A 302 5.55 -23.79 -19.06
N GLU A 303 4.52 -24.52 -18.61
CA GLU A 303 3.44 -25.04 -19.45
C GLU A 303 2.63 -23.90 -20.08
N LEU A 304 2.28 -22.88 -19.29
CA LEU A 304 1.56 -21.71 -19.79
C LEU A 304 2.43 -20.90 -20.75
N ALA A 305 3.72 -20.70 -20.43
CA ALA A 305 4.67 -20.04 -21.32
C ALA A 305 4.77 -20.78 -22.68
N ASN A 306 4.87 -22.10 -22.66
CA ASN A 306 4.87 -22.92 -23.87
C ASN A 306 3.55 -22.82 -24.65
N ALA A 307 2.40 -22.77 -23.96
CA ALA A 307 1.10 -22.61 -24.62
C ALA A 307 0.96 -21.24 -25.30
N VAL A 308 1.45 -20.16 -24.66
CA VAL A 308 1.49 -18.82 -25.24
C VAL A 308 2.40 -18.78 -26.47
N LEU A 309 3.60 -19.35 -26.39
CA LEU A 309 4.54 -19.46 -27.52
C LEU A 309 3.92 -20.21 -28.70
N ALA A 310 3.29 -21.36 -28.44
CA ALA A 310 2.62 -22.14 -29.46
C ALA A 310 1.47 -21.36 -30.14
N ALA A 311 0.65 -20.64 -29.35
CA ALA A 311 -0.42 -19.80 -29.85
C ALA A 311 0.08 -18.62 -30.72
N ALA A 312 1.24 -18.04 -30.35
CA ALA A 312 1.91 -16.97 -31.10
C ALA A 312 2.73 -17.47 -32.31
N GLY A 313 2.95 -18.79 -32.43
CA GLY A 313 3.74 -19.40 -33.49
C GLY A 313 5.27 -19.18 -33.35
N LEU A 314 5.74 -19.16 -32.09
CA LEU A 314 7.14 -18.95 -31.68
C LEU A 314 7.73 -20.19 -31.03
N SER A 315 9.05 -20.31 -31.02
CA SER A 315 9.77 -21.47 -30.47
C SER A 315 10.21 -21.29 -29.02
N GLY A 316 10.33 -20.02 -28.58
CA GLY A 316 10.79 -19.65 -27.24
C GLY A 316 12.31 -19.54 -27.10
N VAL A 317 13.09 -19.92 -28.10
CA VAL A 317 14.56 -19.78 -28.11
C VAL A 317 15.01 -18.41 -28.66
N GLU A 318 14.09 -17.63 -29.21
CA GLU A 318 14.35 -16.28 -29.69
C GLU A 318 14.94 -15.43 -28.58
N SER A 319 16.00 -14.66 -28.89
CA SER A 319 16.60 -13.75 -27.90
C SER A 319 15.83 -12.45 -27.85
N VAL A 320 15.54 -11.98 -26.64
CA VAL A 320 14.88 -10.69 -26.35
C VAL A 320 15.67 -9.92 -25.31
N GLU A 321 15.70 -8.60 -25.45
CA GLU A 321 16.33 -7.70 -24.47
C GLU A 321 15.28 -7.23 -23.47
N VAL A 322 15.54 -7.47 -22.18
CA VAL A 322 14.65 -7.11 -21.08
C VAL A 322 15.47 -6.52 -19.94
N ASP A 323 15.25 -5.25 -19.61
CA ASP A 323 16.00 -4.52 -18.56
C ASP A 323 17.52 -4.52 -18.75
N GLY A 324 17.98 -4.54 -20.01
CA GLY A 324 19.41 -4.61 -20.36
C GLY A 324 20.00 -6.02 -20.25
N GLU A 325 19.19 -7.04 -20.03
CA GLU A 325 19.56 -8.45 -20.02
C GLU A 325 19.07 -9.13 -21.31
N SER A 326 19.92 -9.94 -21.93
CA SER A 326 19.55 -10.78 -23.06
C SER A 326 19.04 -12.13 -22.55
N LEU A 327 17.78 -12.43 -22.78
CA LEU A 327 17.09 -13.64 -22.32
C LEU A 327 16.51 -14.42 -23.51
N SER A 328 16.29 -15.74 -23.34
CA SER A 328 15.39 -16.45 -24.24
C SER A 328 13.95 -15.95 -24.03
N LEU A 329 13.16 -15.93 -25.10
CA LEU A 329 11.75 -15.51 -25.01
C LEU A 329 10.98 -16.36 -23.98
N HIS A 330 11.25 -17.69 -23.93
CA HIS A 330 10.66 -18.56 -22.93
C HIS A 330 10.99 -18.10 -21.51
N SER A 331 12.27 -17.83 -21.20
CA SER A 331 12.69 -17.37 -19.86
C SER A 331 12.07 -16.01 -19.54
N ALA A 332 11.96 -15.11 -20.51
CA ALA A 332 11.33 -13.82 -20.33
C ALA A 332 9.83 -13.96 -20.01
N LEU A 333 9.10 -14.86 -20.67
CA LEU A 333 7.69 -15.14 -20.38
C LEU A 333 7.49 -15.77 -19.00
N VAL A 334 8.42 -16.59 -18.54
CA VAL A 334 8.35 -17.20 -17.21
C VAL A 334 8.57 -16.17 -16.11
N SER A 335 9.55 -15.26 -16.27
CA SER A 335 10.04 -14.46 -15.13
C SER A 335 9.82 -12.95 -15.24
N LYS A 336 9.47 -12.40 -16.42
CA LYS A 336 9.45 -10.94 -16.65
C LYS A 336 8.11 -10.39 -17.13
N TYR A 337 7.22 -11.20 -17.66
CA TYR A 337 5.96 -10.74 -18.25
C TYR A 337 4.73 -11.43 -17.65
N GLU A 338 3.66 -10.67 -17.47
CA GLU A 338 2.35 -11.23 -17.11
C GLU A 338 1.75 -11.95 -18.32
N ILE A 339 1.47 -13.25 -18.16
CA ILE A 339 0.92 -14.09 -19.24
C ILE A 339 -0.37 -14.82 -18.83
N THR A 340 -0.86 -14.61 -17.62
CA THR A 340 -2.13 -15.21 -17.16
C THR A 340 -3.31 -14.30 -17.53
N GLY A 341 -3.49 -13.20 -16.85
CA GLY A 341 -4.62 -12.30 -17.06
C GLY A 341 -4.49 -11.44 -18.31
N SER A 342 -5.56 -11.37 -19.11
CA SER A 342 -5.63 -10.42 -20.20
C SER A 342 -6.06 -9.03 -19.70
N ASN A 343 -5.97 -8.03 -20.56
CA ASN A 343 -6.41 -6.67 -20.28
C ASN A 343 -6.91 -5.99 -21.58
N PRO A 344 -7.68 -4.88 -21.47
CA PRO A 344 -8.24 -4.22 -22.64
C PRO A 344 -7.20 -3.75 -23.68
N GLN A 345 -6.02 -3.32 -23.22
CA GLN A 345 -4.94 -2.88 -24.13
C GLN A 345 -4.37 -4.05 -24.94
N PHE A 346 -4.14 -5.20 -24.28
CA PHE A 346 -3.66 -6.41 -24.95
C PHE A 346 -4.65 -6.83 -26.04
N VAL A 347 -5.94 -6.93 -25.69
CA VAL A 347 -6.99 -7.33 -26.65
C VAL A 347 -7.07 -6.36 -27.81
N THR A 348 -7.01 -5.06 -27.57
CA THR A 348 -7.06 -4.01 -28.60
C THR A 348 -5.88 -4.10 -29.56
N LYS A 349 -4.66 -4.12 -29.04
CA LYS A 349 -3.44 -4.23 -29.86
C LYS A 349 -3.39 -5.54 -30.63
N PHE A 350 -3.79 -6.65 -30.02
CA PHE A 350 -3.83 -7.93 -30.72
C PHE A 350 -4.95 -7.98 -31.77
N ALA A 351 -6.09 -7.34 -31.56
CA ALA A 351 -7.14 -7.21 -32.57
C ALA A 351 -6.63 -6.49 -33.85
N GLU A 352 -5.83 -5.44 -33.67
CA GLU A 352 -5.19 -4.70 -34.76
C GLU A 352 -4.16 -5.58 -35.51
N LEU A 353 -3.21 -6.18 -34.77
CA LEU A 353 -2.15 -7.02 -35.35
C LEU A 353 -2.70 -8.26 -36.06
N SER A 354 -3.67 -8.94 -35.46
CA SER A 354 -4.24 -10.15 -36.00
C SER A 354 -5.26 -9.89 -37.10
N GLY A 355 -5.87 -8.69 -37.14
CA GLY A 355 -7.00 -8.37 -37.99
C GLY A 355 -8.22 -9.27 -37.72
N SER A 356 -8.42 -9.70 -36.45
CA SER A 356 -9.59 -10.48 -36.04
C SER A 356 -10.84 -9.62 -36.03
N LYS A 357 -11.78 -9.88 -36.94
CA LYS A 357 -13.05 -9.15 -37.00
C LYS A 357 -13.87 -9.29 -35.70
N LYS A 358 -13.76 -10.44 -35.02
CA LYS A 358 -14.44 -10.69 -33.73
C LYS A 358 -13.90 -9.74 -32.67
N LEU A 359 -12.58 -9.67 -32.51
CA LEU A 359 -11.94 -8.81 -31.52
C LEU A 359 -12.08 -7.32 -31.88
N GLN A 360 -11.97 -6.95 -33.17
CA GLN A 360 -12.19 -5.58 -33.63
C GLN A 360 -13.59 -5.07 -33.26
N LYS A 361 -14.63 -5.90 -33.49
CA LYS A 361 -16.00 -5.58 -33.07
C LYS A 361 -16.15 -5.48 -31.55
N LEU A 362 -15.39 -6.30 -30.80
CA LEU A 362 -15.39 -6.25 -29.34
C LEU A 362 -14.79 -4.94 -28.81
N VAL A 363 -13.72 -4.46 -29.45
CA VAL A 363 -13.04 -3.19 -29.09
C VAL A 363 -13.93 -1.96 -29.27
N GLU A 364 -14.96 -2.02 -30.12
CA GLU A 364 -15.94 -0.93 -30.29
C GLU A 364 -16.82 -0.70 -29.06
N ASP A 365 -16.99 -1.73 -28.19
CA ASP A 365 -17.81 -1.69 -26.97
C ASP A 365 -16.92 -1.85 -25.74
N LYS A 366 -16.63 -0.73 -25.06
CA LYS A 366 -15.70 -0.70 -23.94
C LYS A 366 -16.10 -1.60 -22.77
N ASP A 367 -17.40 -1.77 -22.50
CA ASP A 367 -17.87 -2.57 -21.37
C ASP A 367 -17.69 -4.06 -21.67
N LYS A 368 -18.07 -4.48 -22.87
CA LYS A 368 -17.83 -5.86 -23.33
C LYS A 368 -16.35 -6.19 -23.46
N LEU A 369 -15.54 -5.22 -23.90
CA LEU A 369 -14.08 -5.40 -23.97
C LEU A 369 -13.48 -5.65 -22.59
N ARG A 370 -13.91 -4.89 -21.57
CA ARG A 370 -13.45 -5.09 -20.19
C ARG A 370 -13.93 -6.45 -19.64
N GLU A 371 -15.21 -6.75 -19.78
CA GLU A 371 -15.76 -8.04 -19.34
C GLU A 371 -15.03 -9.22 -20.00
N TYR A 372 -14.77 -9.14 -21.29
CA TYR A 372 -14.03 -10.18 -22.02
C TYR A 372 -12.59 -10.29 -21.49
N ALA A 373 -11.88 -9.17 -21.36
CA ALA A 373 -10.48 -9.15 -20.96
C ALA A 373 -10.28 -9.71 -19.54
N VAL A 374 -11.15 -9.36 -18.58
CA VAL A 374 -11.07 -9.86 -17.20
C VAL A 374 -11.32 -11.37 -17.11
N ASN A 375 -12.20 -11.90 -17.98
CA ASN A 375 -12.59 -13.31 -17.97
C ASN A 375 -11.80 -14.20 -18.91
N THR A 376 -10.77 -13.67 -19.62
CA THR A 376 -10.05 -14.41 -20.66
C THR A 376 -8.54 -14.33 -20.43
N GLN A 377 -7.85 -15.46 -20.44
CA GLN A 377 -6.38 -15.45 -20.37
C GLN A 377 -5.74 -15.06 -21.70
N ILE A 378 -4.49 -14.57 -21.63
CA ILE A 378 -3.70 -14.16 -22.81
C ILE A 378 -3.63 -15.28 -23.85
N VAL A 379 -3.40 -16.52 -23.43
CA VAL A 379 -3.35 -17.68 -24.32
C VAL A 379 -4.65 -17.88 -25.10
N ASP A 380 -5.79 -17.61 -24.49
CA ASP A 380 -7.10 -17.78 -25.13
C ASP A 380 -7.39 -16.65 -26.11
N VAL A 381 -6.98 -15.42 -25.81
CA VAL A 381 -7.04 -14.30 -26.76
C VAL A 381 -6.19 -14.58 -27.99
N LEU A 382 -4.98 -15.11 -27.82
CA LEU A 382 -4.08 -15.48 -28.94
C LEU A 382 -4.68 -16.59 -29.82
N LYS A 383 -5.40 -17.56 -29.20
CA LYS A 383 -6.09 -18.64 -29.91
C LYS A 383 -7.29 -18.17 -30.77
N GLU A 384 -7.87 -16.98 -30.48
CA GLU A 384 -9.00 -16.44 -31.24
C GLU A 384 -8.72 -16.29 -32.76
N LYS A 385 -7.48 -15.99 -33.09
CA LYS A 385 -7.04 -15.96 -34.49
C LYS A 385 -5.57 -16.33 -34.60
N LYS A 386 -5.29 -17.46 -35.20
CA LYS A 386 -3.92 -17.90 -35.49
C LYS A 386 -3.15 -16.79 -36.20
N THR A 387 -2.18 -16.20 -35.54
CA THR A 387 -1.37 -15.09 -36.04
C THR A 387 0.07 -15.37 -35.71
N LYS A 388 0.95 -15.33 -36.71
CA LYS A 388 2.38 -15.48 -36.48
C LYS A 388 2.95 -14.13 -36.07
N LEU A 389 3.42 -14.04 -34.83
CA LEU A 389 4.05 -12.85 -34.26
C LEU A 389 5.58 -12.97 -34.33
N SER A 390 6.30 -11.85 -34.29
CA SER A 390 7.71 -11.86 -33.90
C SER A 390 7.82 -11.85 -32.36
N ALA A 391 9.00 -12.17 -31.83
CA ALA A 391 9.25 -12.12 -30.39
C ALA A 391 9.01 -10.71 -29.82
N GLU A 392 9.50 -9.68 -30.52
CA GLU A 392 9.33 -8.28 -30.14
C GLU A 392 7.84 -7.85 -30.19
N GLN A 393 7.09 -8.34 -31.18
CA GLN A 393 5.66 -8.08 -31.25
C GLN A 393 4.94 -8.69 -30.03
N LEU A 394 5.24 -9.94 -29.69
CA LEU A 394 4.62 -10.59 -28.53
C LEU A 394 4.91 -9.82 -27.25
N ILE A 395 6.18 -9.53 -26.93
CA ILE A 395 6.53 -8.83 -25.68
C ILE A 395 5.98 -7.39 -25.64
N SER A 396 5.82 -6.71 -26.80
CA SER A 396 5.22 -5.37 -26.86
C SER A 396 3.72 -5.34 -26.52
N LEU A 397 3.05 -6.48 -26.59
CA LEU A 397 1.65 -6.64 -26.19
C LEU A 397 1.50 -6.87 -24.68
N LEU A 398 2.52 -7.46 -24.03
CA LEU A 398 2.47 -7.93 -22.65
C LEU A 398 2.83 -6.82 -21.68
N ARG A 399 2.21 -6.84 -20.51
CA ARG A 399 2.62 -6.05 -19.34
C ARG A 399 3.81 -6.72 -18.65
N ARG A 400 4.57 -5.93 -17.90
CA ARG A 400 5.60 -6.47 -17.02
C ARG A 400 4.95 -7.26 -15.88
N LEU A 401 5.63 -8.34 -15.47
CA LEU A 401 5.23 -9.07 -14.27
C LEU A 401 5.38 -8.15 -13.05
N THR A 402 4.36 -8.10 -12.23
CA THR A 402 4.36 -7.35 -10.97
C THR A 402 4.12 -8.30 -9.80
N PRO A 403 4.70 -8.03 -8.63
CA PRO A 403 4.45 -8.87 -7.46
C PRO A 403 2.98 -8.81 -7.05
N ARG A 404 2.49 -9.85 -6.38
CA ARG A 404 1.15 -9.86 -5.78
C ARG A 404 1.25 -9.57 -4.30
N LEU A 405 0.35 -8.72 -3.81
CA LEU A 405 0.22 -8.42 -2.40
C LEU A 405 -0.78 -9.38 -1.76
N TYR A 406 -0.43 -9.92 -0.60
CA TYR A 406 -1.28 -10.76 0.23
C TYR A 406 -1.35 -10.17 1.62
N SER A 407 -2.56 -9.91 2.14
CA SER A 407 -2.74 -9.48 3.52
C SER A 407 -2.14 -10.53 4.47
N ILE A 408 -1.27 -10.08 5.37
CA ILE A 408 -0.56 -10.97 6.30
C ILE A 408 -1.54 -11.59 7.30
N ALA A 409 -1.48 -12.90 7.46
CA ALA A 409 -2.38 -13.70 8.30
C ALA A 409 -1.77 -14.07 9.66
N SER A 410 -0.63 -13.52 10.03
CA SER A 410 0.05 -13.73 11.32
C SER A 410 0.37 -12.41 12.01
N SER A 411 0.46 -12.44 13.33
CA SER A 411 1.13 -11.40 14.11
C SER A 411 2.59 -11.80 14.32
N GLN A 412 3.52 -10.89 14.10
CA GLN A 412 4.94 -11.16 14.31
C GLN A 412 5.25 -11.49 15.78
N SER A 413 4.46 -10.97 16.72
CA SER A 413 4.57 -11.31 18.14
C SER A 413 4.16 -12.75 18.48
N GLU A 414 3.46 -13.45 17.57
CA GLU A 414 3.06 -14.86 17.71
C GLU A 414 4.02 -15.82 17.02
N VAL A 415 4.61 -15.41 15.88
CA VAL A 415 5.35 -16.30 14.98
C VAL A 415 6.82 -15.92 14.80
N ASP A 416 7.31 -14.89 15.53
CA ASP A 416 8.68 -14.39 15.52
C ASP A 416 9.21 -14.05 14.11
N GLU A 417 10.06 -14.90 13.53
CA GLU A 417 10.74 -14.68 12.26
C GLU A 417 9.98 -15.28 11.06
N GLU A 418 8.69 -15.54 11.19
CA GLU A 418 7.86 -16.07 10.12
C GLU A 418 6.83 -15.05 9.66
N VAL A 419 6.29 -15.26 8.46
CA VAL A 419 5.08 -14.57 7.96
C VAL A 419 4.13 -15.59 7.36
N HIS A 420 2.85 -15.53 7.77
CA HIS A 420 1.83 -16.46 7.30
C HIS A 420 0.85 -15.77 6.35
N LEU A 421 0.39 -16.50 5.34
CA LEU A 421 -0.59 -16.04 4.36
C LEU A 421 -1.78 -17.00 4.28
N THR A 422 -2.91 -16.47 3.83
CA THR A 422 -4.11 -17.26 3.45
C THR A 422 -4.34 -17.08 1.96
N VAL A 423 -3.98 -18.10 1.17
CA VAL A 423 -3.96 -18.01 -0.29
C VAL A 423 -5.05 -18.88 -0.91
N GLY A 424 -6.02 -18.25 -1.57
CA GLY A 424 -6.97 -18.94 -2.42
C GLY A 424 -6.37 -19.24 -3.79
N ILE A 425 -6.30 -20.51 -4.16
CA ILE A 425 -5.81 -20.92 -5.47
C ILE A 425 -6.83 -20.56 -6.54
N VAL A 426 -6.42 -19.80 -7.52
CA VAL A 426 -7.24 -19.47 -8.69
C VAL A 426 -7.06 -20.58 -9.72
N GLU A 427 -8.13 -21.34 -9.94
CA GLU A 427 -8.19 -22.40 -10.95
C GLU A 427 -9.61 -22.50 -11.50
N TYR A 428 -9.72 -22.59 -12.83
CA TYR A 428 -11.01 -22.73 -13.51
C TYR A 428 -10.85 -23.41 -14.88
N ASP A 429 -11.92 -24.00 -15.39
CA ASP A 429 -11.93 -24.69 -16.68
C ASP A 429 -12.39 -23.76 -17.80
N VAL A 430 -11.70 -23.82 -18.92
CA VAL A 430 -12.09 -23.17 -20.19
C VAL A 430 -12.05 -24.22 -21.30
N ASP A 431 -13.20 -24.64 -21.77
CA ASP A 431 -13.35 -25.62 -22.85
C ASP A 431 -12.58 -26.95 -22.61
N GLY A 432 -12.50 -27.40 -21.35
CA GLY A 432 -11.79 -28.61 -20.94
C GLY A 432 -10.29 -28.41 -20.71
N GLU A 433 -9.78 -27.19 -20.81
CA GLU A 433 -8.41 -26.84 -20.44
C GLU A 433 -8.41 -26.07 -19.10
N VAL A 434 -7.61 -26.54 -18.13
CA VAL A 434 -7.47 -25.88 -16.83
C VAL A 434 -6.67 -24.59 -17.00
N ARG A 435 -7.21 -23.51 -16.43
CA ARG A 435 -6.54 -22.20 -16.32
C ARG A 435 -6.20 -21.92 -14.86
N GLN A 436 -5.00 -21.44 -14.62
CA GLN A 436 -4.50 -21.16 -13.27
C GLN A 436 -4.09 -19.70 -13.14
N GLY A 437 -4.20 -19.17 -11.91
CA GLY A 437 -3.64 -17.88 -11.56
C GLY A 437 -2.11 -17.93 -11.47
N GLY A 438 -1.44 -16.81 -11.72
CA GLY A 438 0.03 -16.74 -11.70
C GLY A 438 0.61 -16.97 -10.29
N ALA A 439 0.42 -16.00 -9.40
CA ALA A 439 1.00 -16.01 -8.05
C ALA A 439 0.39 -17.06 -7.12
N SER A 440 -0.94 -17.22 -7.13
CA SER A 440 -1.62 -18.16 -6.22
C SER A 440 -1.24 -19.61 -6.50
N SER A 441 -1.18 -20.00 -7.77
CA SER A 441 -0.74 -21.34 -8.14
C SER A 441 0.77 -21.55 -8.00
N PHE A 442 1.58 -20.48 -8.16
CA PHE A 442 3.00 -20.52 -7.84
C PHE A 442 3.20 -20.87 -6.36
N LEU A 443 2.64 -20.07 -5.43
CA LEU A 443 2.80 -20.28 -3.99
C LEU A 443 2.19 -21.58 -3.48
N GLY A 444 1.02 -21.96 -4.00
CA GLY A 444 0.28 -23.08 -3.43
C GLY A 444 0.49 -24.42 -4.13
N GLN A 445 0.98 -24.45 -5.37
CA GLN A 445 1.01 -25.68 -6.17
C GLN A 445 2.36 -25.95 -6.83
N ARG A 446 3.17 -24.93 -7.16
CA ARG A 446 4.43 -25.09 -7.89
C ARG A 446 5.67 -24.91 -7.04
N LEU A 447 5.62 -24.05 -6.03
CA LEU A 447 6.71 -23.89 -5.08
C LEU A 447 6.66 -25.01 -4.05
N GLU A 448 7.75 -25.74 -3.88
CA GLU A 448 7.88 -26.83 -2.90
C GLU A 448 8.42 -26.31 -1.57
N GLU A 449 8.05 -26.96 -0.45
CA GLU A 449 8.60 -26.64 0.87
C GLU A 449 10.13 -26.76 0.86
N GLY A 450 10.82 -25.73 1.37
CA GLY A 450 12.28 -25.59 1.31
C GLY A 450 12.79 -24.81 0.11
N GLU A 451 11.96 -24.49 -0.88
CA GLU A 451 12.34 -23.65 -2.00
C GLU A 451 12.24 -22.15 -1.67
N SER A 452 12.91 -21.35 -2.51
CA SER A 452 13.05 -19.92 -2.28
C SER A 452 11.97 -19.10 -3.00
N VAL A 453 11.50 -18.06 -2.33
CA VAL A 453 10.56 -17.07 -2.86
C VAL A 453 11.03 -15.66 -2.54
N LYS A 454 10.90 -14.73 -3.49
CA LYS A 454 11.28 -13.32 -3.30
C LYS A 454 10.11 -12.54 -2.72
N VAL A 455 10.34 -11.93 -1.55
CA VAL A 455 9.30 -11.22 -0.80
C VAL A 455 9.76 -9.86 -0.29
N PHE A 456 8.80 -9.00 0.03
CA PHE A 456 9.00 -7.73 0.74
C PHE A 456 7.75 -7.38 1.54
N ILE A 457 7.90 -6.52 2.56
CA ILE A 457 6.76 -6.03 3.33
C ILE A 457 6.23 -4.75 2.69
N GLU A 458 4.93 -4.71 2.45
CA GLU A 458 4.19 -3.51 2.07
C GLU A 458 3.42 -3.00 3.28
N HIS A 459 3.86 -1.87 3.85
CA HIS A 459 3.24 -1.29 5.03
C HIS A 459 1.95 -0.55 4.70
N ASN A 460 0.85 -0.96 5.31
CA ASN A 460 -0.47 -0.34 5.13
C ASN A 460 -0.89 0.46 6.37
N ASN A 461 -0.66 1.76 6.37
CA ASN A 461 -1.03 2.65 7.49
C ASN A 461 -2.54 2.94 7.58
N ASN A 462 -3.34 2.48 6.62
CA ASN A 462 -4.78 2.69 6.56
C ASN A 462 -5.58 1.49 7.06
N PHE A 463 -4.89 0.40 7.45
CA PHE A 463 -5.54 -0.82 7.96
C PHE A 463 -4.80 -1.33 9.21
N LYS A 464 -5.01 -0.64 10.34
CA LYS A 464 -4.29 -0.90 11.60
C LYS A 464 -5.23 -1.03 12.79
N LEU A 465 -4.85 -1.89 13.74
CA LEU A 465 -5.51 -1.98 15.04
C LEU A 465 -5.49 -0.63 15.77
N PRO A 466 -6.49 -0.35 16.63
CA PRO A 466 -6.48 0.84 17.48
C PRO A 466 -5.27 0.79 18.43
N GLN A 467 -4.71 1.97 18.73
CA GLN A 467 -3.61 2.08 19.70
C GLN A 467 -4.02 1.75 21.14
N ASN A 468 -5.29 2.00 21.48
CA ASN A 468 -5.84 1.67 22.78
C ASN A 468 -6.43 0.26 22.75
N ASP A 469 -5.81 -0.67 23.48
CA ASP A 469 -6.19 -2.09 23.52
C ASP A 469 -7.57 -2.34 24.14
N ALA A 470 -8.13 -1.38 24.92
CA ALA A 470 -9.50 -1.43 25.42
C ALA A 470 -10.56 -1.11 24.35
N THR A 471 -10.17 -0.64 23.17
CA THR A 471 -11.10 -0.30 22.10
C THR A 471 -11.74 -1.55 21.49
N PRO A 472 -13.09 -1.59 21.37
CA PRO A 472 -13.75 -2.70 20.69
C PRO A 472 -13.46 -2.72 19.20
N VAL A 473 -13.43 -3.92 18.59
CA VAL A 473 -13.22 -4.11 17.17
C VAL A 473 -14.27 -5.04 16.54
N ILE A 474 -14.81 -4.65 15.39
CA ILE A 474 -15.70 -5.45 14.55
C ILE A 474 -14.96 -5.77 13.26
N MET A 475 -14.81 -7.03 12.96
CA MET A 475 -14.05 -7.55 11.81
C MET A 475 -14.99 -8.34 10.89
N ILE A 476 -15.06 -7.97 9.61
CA ILE A 476 -15.94 -8.59 8.62
C ILE A 476 -15.10 -9.07 7.44
N GLY A 477 -14.86 -10.40 7.37
CA GLY A 477 -13.95 -10.99 6.37
C GLY A 477 -14.34 -12.38 5.92
N PRO A 478 -15.16 -12.50 4.86
CA PRO A 478 -15.48 -13.78 4.27
C PRO A 478 -14.33 -14.30 3.39
N GLY A 479 -14.24 -15.65 3.30
CA GLY A 479 -13.23 -16.32 2.51
C GLY A 479 -11.80 -15.96 2.94
N THR A 480 -10.93 -15.66 1.98
CA THR A 480 -9.55 -15.23 2.24
C THR A 480 -9.44 -13.87 2.92
N GLY A 481 -10.52 -13.07 2.95
CA GLY A 481 -10.59 -11.84 3.74
C GLY A 481 -10.46 -12.03 5.25
N ILE A 482 -10.42 -13.29 5.73
CA ILE A 482 -10.11 -13.66 7.11
C ILE A 482 -8.64 -13.40 7.49
N ALA A 483 -7.73 -13.34 6.51
CA ALA A 483 -6.28 -13.29 6.73
C ALA A 483 -5.84 -12.21 7.73
N PRO A 484 -6.12 -10.90 7.53
CA PRO A 484 -5.68 -9.88 8.46
C PRO A 484 -6.37 -9.99 9.83
N PHE A 485 -7.55 -10.61 9.90
CA PHE A 485 -8.26 -10.75 11.18
C PHE A 485 -7.69 -11.86 12.04
N ARG A 486 -7.06 -12.88 11.43
CA ARG A 486 -6.24 -13.83 12.17
C ARG A 486 -5.06 -13.14 12.83
N SER A 487 -4.33 -12.31 12.10
CA SER A 487 -3.22 -11.54 12.66
C SER A 487 -3.69 -10.54 13.74
N PHE A 488 -4.86 -9.92 13.57
CA PHE A 488 -5.42 -8.99 14.54
C PHE A 488 -5.74 -9.66 15.88
N ILE A 489 -6.35 -10.84 15.86
CA ILE A 489 -6.70 -11.58 17.07
C ILE A 489 -5.44 -12.11 17.76
N GLN A 490 -4.46 -12.66 17.02
CA GLN A 490 -3.17 -13.07 17.58
C GLN A 490 -2.48 -11.91 18.29
N GLU A 491 -2.39 -10.74 17.65
CA GLU A 491 -1.76 -9.56 18.22
C GLU A 491 -2.48 -9.07 19.47
N ARG A 492 -3.82 -9.03 19.45
CA ARG A 492 -4.63 -8.60 20.61
C ARG A 492 -4.49 -9.58 21.78
N ASP A 493 -4.47 -10.89 21.52
CA ASP A 493 -4.25 -11.93 22.54
C ASP A 493 -2.85 -11.78 23.18
N ASN A 494 -1.81 -11.61 22.35
CA ASN A 494 -0.43 -11.42 22.81
C ASN A 494 -0.22 -10.12 23.61
N ARG A 495 -0.93 -9.04 23.25
CA ARG A 495 -0.92 -7.79 24.03
C ARG A 495 -1.73 -7.87 25.33
N GLY A 496 -2.55 -8.90 25.49
CA GLY A 496 -3.52 -8.99 26.57
C GLY A 496 -4.60 -7.91 26.48
N ALA A 497 -5.03 -7.58 25.25
CA ALA A 497 -6.04 -6.55 25.00
C ALA A 497 -7.38 -6.95 25.64
N ASP A 498 -7.94 -6.06 26.48
CA ASP A 498 -9.20 -6.24 27.20
C ASP A 498 -10.44 -5.74 26.42
N GLY A 499 -10.23 -5.04 25.33
CA GLY A 499 -11.29 -4.58 24.42
C GLY A 499 -11.95 -5.74 23.69
N LYS A 500 -13.27 -5.64 23.53
CA LYS A 500 -14.08 -6.67 22.88
C LYS A 500 -13.72 -6.86 21.41
N SER A 501 -13.69 -8.10 20.92
CA SER A 501 -13.42 -8.47 19.52
C SER A 501 -14.60 -9.26 18.94
N TRP A 502 -15.12 -8.83 17.79
CA TRP A 502 -16.23 -9.47 17.11
C TRP A 502 -15.88 -9.77 15.66
N LEU A 503 -15.98 -11.04 15.27
CA LEU A 503 -15.67 -11.50 13.93
C LEU A 503 -16.96 -11.97 13.20
N PHE A 504 -17.18 -11.46 11.99
CA PHE A 504 -18.14 -11.98 11.03
C PHE A 504 -17.36 -12.71 9.93
N PHE A 505 -17.49 -14.03 9.90
CA PHE A 505 -16.86 -14.88 8.88
C PHE A 505 -17.92 -15.47 7.95
N GLY A 506 -17.59 -15.66 6.70
CA GLY A 506 -18.47 -16.28 5.71
C GLY A 506 -17.73 -17.07 4.65
N ASP A 507 -18.33 -18.18 4.18
CA ASP A 507 -17.87 -18.93 3.02
C ASP A 507 -19.01 -19.78 2.42
N ARG A 508 -18.66 -20.84 1.66
CA ARG A 508 -19.63 -21.70 0.99
C ARG A 508 -20.32 -22.66 1.96
N THR A 509 -19.54 -23.49 2.66
CA THR A 509 -20.06 -24.55 3.53
C THR A 509 -19.32 -24.59 4.87
N PHE A 510 -20.03 -24.92 5.95
CA PHE A 510 -19.46 -25.02 7.29
C PHE A 510 -18.40 -26.13 7.40
N THR A 511 -18.69 -27.30 6.82
CA THR A 511 -17.85 -28.48 6.99
C THR A 511 -16.58 -28.47 6.13
N GLN A 512 -16.56 -27.74 5.03
CA GLN A 512 -15.45 -27.76 4.07
C GLN A 512 -14.68 -26.44 4.01
N ASP A 513 -15.34 -25.32 4.32
CA ASP A 513 -14.80 -23.99 4.01
C ASP A 513 -14.66 -23.08 5.24
N PHE A 514 -14.82 -23.62 6.46
CA PHE A 514 -14.62 -22.84 7.68
C PHE A 514 -13.12 -22.74 8.02
N LEU A 515 -12.46 -21.74 7.43
CA LEU A 515 -11.02 -21.52 7.59
C LEU A 515 -10.65 -21.23 9.05
N TYR A 516 -9.58 -21.86 9.54
CA TYR A 516 -9.05 -21.68 10.91
C TYR A 516 -10.07 -21.96 12.03
N GLN A 517 -11.07 -22.81 11.81
CA GLN A 517 -12.14 -23.08 12.75
C GLN A 517 -11.67 -23.39 14.17
N VAL A 518 -10.64 -24.21 14.31
CA VAL A 518 -10.10 -24.64 15.62
C VAL A 518 -9.46 -23.47 16.37
N GLU A 519 -8.77 -22.57 15.66
CA GLU A 519 -8.19 -21.37 16.24
C GLU A 519 -9.28 -20.42 16.76
N TRP A 520 -10.35 -20.19 15.98
CA TRP A 520 -11.47 -19.36 16.43
C TRP A 520 -12.17 -19.93 17.66
N GLN A 521 -12.34 -21.24 17.76
CA GLN A 521 -12.87 -21.90 18.94
C GLN A 521 -11.96 -21.72 20.16
N LYS A 522 -10.64 -21.78 19.98
CA LYS A 522 -9.65 -21.49 21.02
C LYS A 522 -9.81 -20.05 21.52
N TYR A 523 -9.86 -19.06 20.62
CA TYR A 523 -9.98 -17.66 20.99
C TYR A 523 -11.33 -17.30 21.62
N LEU A 524 -12.43 -17.92 21.19
CA LEU A 524 -13.73 -17.80 21.87
C LEU A 524 -13.67 -18.36 23.29
N LYS A 525 -12.99 -19.48 23.49
CA LYS A 525 -12.87 -20.11 24.82
C LYS A 525 -11.94 -19.33 25.76
N SER A 526 -10.86 -18.74 25.25
CA SER A 526 -9.95 -17.88 26.04
C SER A 526 -10.55 -16.51 26.33
N GLY A 527 -11.47 -16.01 25.50
CA GLY A 527 -12.04 -14.68 25.57
C GLY A 527 -11.34 -13.64 24.69
N ALA A 528 -10.23 -13.97 24.01
CA ALA A 528 -9.56 -13.08 23.06
C ALA A 528 -10.48 -12.70 21.88
N LEU A 529 -11.36 -13.61 21.46
CA LEU A 529 -12.49 -13.33 20.59
C LEU A 529 -13.77 -13.35 21.42
N THR A 530 -14.44 -12.20 21.51
CA THR A 530 -15.68 -12.06 22.31
C THR A 530 -16.86 -12.71 21.62
N ARG A 531 -16.92 -12.57 20.30
CA ARG A 531 -18.06 -13.06 19.49
C ARG A 531 -17.64 -13.42 18.08
N LEU A 532 -18.30 -14.47 17.56
CA LEU A 532 -18.18 -14.94 16.18
C LEU A 532 -19.56 -15.21 15.59
N ASP A 533 -19.90 -14.53 14.50
CA ASP A 533 -21.06 -14.84 13.68
C ASP A 533 -20.60 -15.40 12.33
N VAL A 534 -21.23 -16.48 11.88
CA VAL A 534 -20.84 -17.18 10.66
C VAL A 534 -21.96 -17.24 9.63
N ALA A 535 -21.60 -17.17 8.36
CA ALA A 535 -22.53 -17.22 7.23
C ALA A 535 -22.02 -18.21 6.18
N PHE A 536 -22.74 -19.31 5.98
CA PHE A 536 -22.42 -20.32 4.97
C PHE A 536 -23.48 -20.29 3.87
N SER A 537 -23.07 -19.91 2.66
CA SER A 537 -24.01 -19.60 1.58
C SER A 537 -24.60 -20.82 0.86
N ARG A 538 -24.11 -22.05 1.15
CA ARG A 538 -24.53 -23.28 0.49
C ARG A 538 -25.02 -24.38 1.44
N ASP A 539 -25.11 -24.11 2.73
CA ASP A 539 -25.58 -25.08 3.73
C ASP A 539 -27.11 -25.13 3.83
N GLN A 540 -27.79 -24.14 3.25
CA GLN A 540 -29.26 -24.05 3.20
C GLN A 540 -29.74 -23.60 1.82
N HIS A 541 -31.04 -23.66 1.59
CA HIS A 541 -31.67 -23.32 0.30
C HIS A 541 -31.44 -21.82 -0.06
N GLU A 542 -31.64 -20.93 0.90
CA GLU A 542 -31.39 -19.49 0.70
C GLU A 542 -29.94 -19.15 1.04
N LYS A 543 -29.33 -18.38 0.16
CA LYS A 543 -27.94 -17.97 0.37
C LYS A 543 -27.83 -16.94 1.51
N VAL A 544 -27.06 -17.28 2.53
CA VAL A 544 -26.76 -16.38 3.65
C VAL A 544 -25.32 -15.92 3.53
N TYR A 545 -25.11 -14.59 3.60
CA TYR A 545 -23.82 -13.93 3.54
C TYR A 545 -23.58 -13.10 4.81
N VAL A 546 -22.37 -12.60 5.00
CA VAL A 546 -21.97 -11.84 6.21
C VAL A 546 -22.83 -10.60 6.42
N GLN A 547 -23.25 -9.89 5.36
CA GLN A 547 -24.12 -8.71 5.46
C GLN A 547 -25.49 -9.06 6.07
N HIS A 548 -26.01 -10.26 5.85
CA HIS A 548 -27.25 -10.72 6.48
C HIS A 548 -27.05 -10.91 7.99
N ARG A 549 -25.90 -11.46 8.42
CA ARG A 549 -25.57 -11.58 9.83
C ARG A 549 -25.38 -10.22 10.51
N VAL A 550 -24.80 -9.24 9.81
CA VAL A 550 -24.71 -7.86 10.30
C VAL A 550 -26.11 -7.28 10.55
N LEU A 551 -27.05 -7.48 9.63
CA LEU A 551 -28.43 -7.01 9.77
C LEU A 551 -29.20 -7.76 10.89
N GLU A 552 -29.01 -9.07 11.01
CA GLU A 552 -29.60 -9.85 12.12
C GLU A 552 -29.14 -9.38 13.50
N GLN A 553 -27.93 -8.81 13.59
CA GLN A 553 -27.33 -8.31 14.81
C GLN A 553 -27.33 -6.77 14.88
N ALA A 554 -28.21 -6.11 14.13
CA ALA A 554 -28.22 -4.67 13.93
C ALA A 554 -28.14 -3.86 15.23
N GLU A 555 -28.93 -4.22 16.26
CA GLU A 555 -28.95 -3.55 17.57
C GLU A 555 -27.58 -3.59 18.24
N GLN A 556 -26.94 -4.77 18.27
CA GLN A 556 -25.64 -4.92 18.92
C GLN A 556 -24.51 -4.30 18.12
N VAL A 557 -24.55 -4.38 16.79
CA VAL A 557 -23.59 -3.70 15.89
C VAL A 557 -23.67 -2.20 16.14
N TRP A 558 -24.87 -1.62 16.18
CA TRP A 558 -25.07 -0.21 16.46
C TRP A 558 -24.55 0.17 17.86
N GLN A 559 -24.84 -0.65 18.87
CA GLN A 559 -24.35 -0.40 20.23
C GLN A 559 -22.81 -0.38 20.27
N TRP A 560 -22.13 -1.33 19.63
CA TRP A 560 -20.67 -1.35 19.59
C TRP A 560 -20.10 -0.13 18.84
N LEU A 561 -20.74 0.33 17.77
CA LEU A 561 -20.35 1.55 17.08
C LEU A 561 -20.43 2.77 17.99
N GLN A 562 -21.49 2.87 18.82
CA GLN A 562 -21.66 3.93 19.81
C GLN A 562 -20.64 3.82 20.95
N ASP A 563 -20.25 2.62 21.34
CA ASP A 563 -19.20 2.35 22.33
C ASP A 563 -17.78 2.65 21.78
N GLY A 564 -17.68 3.13 20.56
CA GLY A 564 -16.42 3.54 19.96
C GLY A 564 -15.70 2.46 19.14
N ALA A 565 -16.39 1.37 18.79
CA ALA A 565 -15.78 0.29 18.01
C ALA A 565 -15.16 0.77 16.69
N TYR A 566 -14.04 0.15 16.34
CA TYR A 566 -13.47 0.20 15.01
C TYR A 566 -14.07 -0.91 14.15
N VAL A 567 -14.33 -0.62 12.88
CA VAL A 567 -14.88 -1.57 11.91
C VAL A 567 -13.87 -1.82 10.82
N TYR A 568 -13.62 -3.09 10.54
CA TYR A 568 -12.69 -3.55 9.51
C TYR A 568 -13.41 -4.44 8.53
N ILE A 569 -13.21 -4.19 7.23
CA ILE A 569 -13.76 -5.01 6.14
C ILE A 569 -12.59 -5.46 5.27
N CYS A 570 -12.48 -6.79 5.05
CA CYS A 570 -11.47 -7.34 4.14
C CYS A 570 -12.08 -8.40 3.21
N GLY A 571 -11.67 -8.39 1.93
CA GLY A 571 -12.06 -9.34 0.89
C GLY A 571 -12.54 -8.68 -0.40
N ASP A 572 -13.52 -9.28 -1.08
CA ASP A 572 -14.01 -8.86 -2.41
C ASP A 572 -14.51 -7.41 -2.44
N ALA A 573 -13.85 -6.59 -3.27
CA ALA A 573 -14.16 -5.17 -3.44
C ALA A 573 -15.46 -4.94 -4.24
N THR A 574 -15.75 -5.84 -5.20
CA THR A 574 -16.76 -5.58 -6.24
C THR A 574 -18.19 -5.76 -5.73
N ARG A 575 -18.43 -6.75 -4.87
CA ARG A 575 -19.76 -7.10 -4.34
C ARG A 575 -19.79 -7.05 -2.82
N MET A 576 -18.95 -7.86 -2.16
CA MET A 576 -19.01 -8.07 -0.72
C MET A 576 -18.86 -6.76 0.06
N ALA A 577 -17.86 -5.95 -0.25
CA ALA A 577 -17.58 -4.70 0.47
C ALA A 577 -18.74 -3.70 0.34
N LYS A 578 -19.37 -3.63 -0.84
CA LYS A 578 -20.55 -2.78 -1.09
C LYS A 578 -21.76 -3.27 -0.30
N ASP A 579 -22.03 -4.57 -0.33
CA ASP A 579 -23.16 -5.17 0.37
C ASP A 579 -23.04 -5.03 1.88
N VAL A 580 -21.82 -5.19 2.42
CA VAL A 580 -21.54 -4.98 3.85
C VAL A 580 -21.68 -3.51 4.23
N HIS A 581 -21.17 -2.60 3.40
CA HIS A 581 -21.34 -1.16 3.65
C HIS A 581 -22.82 -0.77 3.66
N GLU A 582 -23.60 -1.23 2.69
CA GLU A 582 -25.05 -1.00 2.64
C GLU A 582 -25.76 -1.55 3.88
N ALA A 583 -25.39 -2.75 4.33
CA ALA A 583 -25.95 -3.33 5.55
C ALA A 583 -25.63 -2.45 6.79
N LEU A 584 -24.43 -1.93 6.91
CA LEU A 584 -24.05 -1.02 8.00
C LEU A 584 -24.81 0.31 7.93
N VAL A 585 -25.03 0.87 6.74
CA VAL A 585 -25.87 2.06 6.52
C VAL A 585 -27.31 1.79 6.99
N VAL A 586 -27.87 0.62 6.62
CA VAL A 586 -29.20 0.20 7.07
C VAL A 586 -29.26 0.05 8.60
N VAL A 587 -28.20 -0.51 9.23
CA VAL A 587 -28.11 -0.57 10.71
C VAL A 587 -28.17 0.83 11.31
N ALA A 588 -27.44 1.80 10.79
CA ALA A 588 -27.45 3.18 11.29
C ALA A 588 -28.82 3.86 11.09
N GLN A 589 -29.52 3.56 9.99
CA GLN A 589 -30.87 4.05 9.76
C GLN A 589 -31.87 3.45 10.76
N GLN A 590 -31.85 2.14 10.94
CA GLN A 590 -32.85 1.42 11.74
C GLN A 590 -32.63 1.63 13.25
N GLN A 591 -31.39 1.54 13.71
CA GLN A 591 -31.07 1.59 15.13
C GLN A 591 -30.69 3.01 15.60
N GLY A 592 -30.05 3.80 14.72
CA GLY A 592 -29.67 5.19 15.00
C GLY A 592 -30.76 6.21 14.66
N GLY A 593 -31.84 5.79 13.98
CA GLY A 593 -32.90 6.71 13.53
C GLY A 593 -32.41 7.75 12.50
N LEU A 594 -31.35 7.47 11.77
CA LEU A 594 -30.73 8.39 10.82
C LEU A 594 -31.44 8.32 9.45
N SER A 595 -31.49 9.45 8.72
CA SER A 595 -31.79 9.39 7.29
C SER A 595 -30.63 8.69 6.56
N ARG A 596 -30.88 8.23 5.32
CA ARG A 596 -29.81 7.61 4.51
C ARG A 596 -28.60 8.53 4.37
N GLU A 597 -28.79 9.78 4.03
CA GLU A 597 -27.72 10.76 3.87
C GLU A 597 -26.90 10.93 5.16
N LYS A 598 -27.59 10.99 6.31
CA LYS A 598 -26.89 11.09 7.61
C LYS A 598 -26.17 9.80 8.01
N ALA A 599 -26.67 8.65 7.61
CA ALA A 599 -26.03 7.36 7.85
C ALA A 599 -24.75 7.24 7.00
N GLU A 600 -24.79 7.65 5.73
CA GLU A 600 -23.59 7.74 4.86
C GLU A 600 -22.57 8.74 5.44
N GLU A 601 -23.02 9.93 5.85
CA GLU A 601 -22.16 10.93 6.51
C GLU A 601 -21.51 10.37 7.78
N TYR A 602 -22.26 9.62 8.60
CA TYR A 602 -21.73 8.96 9.81
C TYR A 602 -20.58 8.00 9.49
N PHE A 603 -20.72 7.14 8.47
CA PHE A 603 -19.64 6.23 8.07
C PHE A 603 -18.47 6.96 7.41
N ASN A 604 -18.70 8.06 6.70
CA ASN A 604 -17.64 8.92 6.18
C ASN A 604 -16.84 9.56 7.33
N GLU A 605 -17.51 10.03 8.39
CA GLU A 605 -16.81 10.55 9.58
C GLU A 605 -16.02 9.45 10.32
N LEU A 606 -16.56 8.22 10.41
CA LEU A 606 -15.81 7.08 10.94
C LEU A 606 -14.57 6.75 10.10
N ARG A 607 -14.68 6.87 8.76
CA ARG A 607 -13.55 6.67 7.83
C ARG A 607 -12.46 7.72 8.06
N LYS A 608 -12.83 9.00 8.13
CA LYS A 608 -11.90 10.11 8.43
C LYS A 608 -11.24 9.94 9.81
N ALA A 609 -11.98 9.44 10.79
CA ALA A 609 -11.46 9.11 12.12
C ALA A 609 -10.65 7.81 12.17
N LYS A 610 -10.42 7.14 11.03
CA LYS A 610 -9.78 5.81 10.92
C LYS A 610 -10.44 4.73 11.79
N ARG A 611 -11.75 4.86 12.04
CA ARG A 611 -12.57 3.87 12.75
C ARG A 611 -13.35 2.94 11.82
N TYR A 612 -13.42 3.24 10.54
CA TYR A 612 -13.99 2.40 9.48
C TYR A 612 -12.94 2.22 8.40
N GLN A 613 -12.32 1.03 8.36
CA GLN A 613 -11.16 0.73 7.52
C GLN A 613 -11.47 -0.44 6.59
N ARG A 614 -10.99 -0.35 5.35
CA ARG A 614 -11.23 -1.37 4.32
C ARG A 614 -9.90 -1.79 3.69
N ASP A 615 -9.70 -3.10 3.59
CA ASP A 615 -8.60 -3.74 2.83
C ASP A 615 -9.25 -4.70 1.83
N VAL A 616 -9.65 -4.15 0.68
CA VAL A 616 -10.49 -4.86 -0.31
C VAL A 616 -9.79 -4.93 -1.67
N TYR A 617 -9.90 -6.07 -2.36
CA TYR A 617 -9.17 -6.43 -3.57
C TYR A 617 -10.05 -7.19 -4.59
#